data_d321a33a3bf704af09270fef79386f76
#
_entry.id   d321a33a3bf704af09270fef79386f76
#
_cell.length_a   1.000
_cell.length_b   1.000
_cell.length_c   1.000
_cell.angle_alpha   90.00
_cell.angle_beta   90.00
_cell.angle_gamma   90.00
#
_symmetry.space_group_name_H-M   'P 1'
#
loop_
_entity.id
_entity.type
_entity.pdbx_description
1 polymer ?
#
loop_
_entity_poly.entity_id
_entity_poly.type
_entity_poly.pdbx_seq_one_letter_code
_entity_poly.pdbx_strand_id
1 'polypeptide(L)'
;MCYNFLIASEKDADKEKQMTNEELKKIYFGAYSFEETADGYIKANQHTKEQMEYFKGAMDFWYERCDASTAKTFEFQTEATEVSFDYKIIWTGSLDSFEMAVDGLITKIIYLKDLVKGDTVKEPFPEGTLSWELPEGKKNVIIYLPADATVLVRNFNIKAAYTPAKKGDKVLWLGDSITQGFGPLRSSQTYVSVANRLLNYDIINQGIGGYVYDKKSLLKMEGYNPDKIIVALGTNQYGCETMKDIEEYYETLIGLYGTKIPILCISPLWRGDNVDGIPTLTRFCEDVKKIASKYANVKIVDGFKLVPHLSEYFLDNLHPNQLGTEVYARNLVEEIRRLGF
;
A
#
# COMPACT_ATOMS: atom_id res chain seq x y z
N MET A 1 -67.67 -7.19 31.41
CA MET A 1 -66.75 -7.99 30.60
C MET A 1 -65.78 -7.05 29.91
N CYS A 2 -64.61 -6.87 30.54
CA CYS A 2 -63.53 -6.07 29.97
C CYS A 2 -62.54 -6.99 29.23
N TYR A 3 -62.42 -6.82 27.95
CA TYR A 3 -61.36 -7.45 27.16
C TYR A 3 -60.13 -6.56 27.16
N ASN A 4 -59.10 -6.96 27.90
CA ASN A 4 -57.77 -6.41 27.78
C ASN A 4 -57.08 -7.00 26.51
N PHE A 5 -56.86 -6.17 25.50
CA PHE A 5 -55.92 -6.47 24.40
C PHE A 5 -54.51 -6.11 24.87
N LEU A 6 -53.72 -7.12 25.15
CA LEU A 6 -52.27 -7.01 25.29
C LEU A 6 -51.71 -6.80 23.84
N ILE A 7 -51.32 -5.58 23.55
CA ILE A 7 -50.44 -5.31 22.41
C ILE A 7 -49.03 -5.67 22.84
N ALA A 8 -48.55 -6.82 22.43
CA ALA A 8 -47.14 -7.16 22.50
C ALA A 8 -46.42 -6.24 21.48
N SER A 9 -45.66 -5.29 21.99
CA SER A 9 -44.69 -4.55 21.16
C SER A 9 -43.54 -5.49 20.87
N GLU A 10 -43.52 -6.05 19.68
CA GLU A 10 -42.30 -6.61 19.08
C GLU A 10 -41.30 -5.46 18.89
N LYS A 11 -40.52 -5.22 19.89
CA LYS A 11 -39.19 -4.64 19.69
C LYS A 11 -38.31 -5.82 19.25
N ASP A 12 -38.32 -6.10 17.96
CA ASP A 12 -37.22 -6.78 17.34
C ASP A 12 -35.97 -5.90 17.59
N ALA A 13 -35.20 -6.32 18.56
CA ALA A 13 -33.85 -5.88 18.71
C ALA A 13 -33.14 -6.36 17.44
N ASP A 14 -32.93 -5.46 16.48
CA ASP A 14 -31.98 -5.65 15.39
C ASP A 14 -30.64 -6.08 16.06
N LYS A 15 -30.40 -7.38 16.11
CA LYS A 15 -29.08 -7.89 16.43
C LYS A 15 -28.20 -7.31 15.33
N GLU A 16 -27.38 -6.32 15.66
CA GLU A 16 -26.38 -5.75 14.76
C GLU A 16 -25.64 -6.90 14.09
N LYS A 17 -25.94 -7.13 12.81
CA LYS A 17 -25.33 -8.22 12.05
C LYS A 17 -23.90 -7.82 11.76
N GLN A 18 -22.98 -8.42 12.50
CA GLN A 18 -21.55 -8.28 12.25
C GLN A 18 -21.24 -8.68 10.81
N MET A 19 -20.39 -7.90 10.13
CA MET A 19 -19.95 -8.16 8.77
C MET A 19 -19.22 -9.51 8.71
N THR A 20 -19.58 -10.34 7.74
CA THR A 20 -18.86 -11.59 7.46
C THR A 20 -17.52 -11.31 6.80
N ASN A 21 -16.58 -12.26 6.89
CA ASN A 21 -15.28 -12.14 6.22
C ASN A 21 -15.44 -11.96 4.69
N GLU A 22 -16.42 -12.59 4.05
CA GLU A 22 -16.70 -12.42 2.62
C GLU A 22 -17.25 -11.02 2.28
N GLU A 23 -17.98 -10.41 3.18
CA GLU A 23 -18.41 -9.01 3.05
C GLU A 23 -17.23 -8.05 3.26
N LEU A 24 -16.37 -8.30 4.24
CA LEU A 24 -15.15 -7.52 4.51
C LEU A 24 -14.21 -7.51 3.32
N LYS A 25 -13.97 -8.66 2.68
CA LYS A 25 -13.12 -8.77 1.48
C LYS A 25 -13.58 -7.85 0.34
N LYS A 26 -14.88 -7.50 0.25
CA LYS A 26 -15.41 -6.62 -0.81
C LYS A 26 -15.03 -5.15 -0.65
N ILE A 27 -14.70 -4.72 0.57
CA ILE A 27 -14.28 -3.35 0.88
C ILE A 27 -12.78 -3.27 1.19
N TYR A 28 -12.06 -4.40 1.19
CA TYR A 28 -10.64 -4.49 1.50
C TYR A 28 -9.82 -4.48 0.20
N PHE A 29 -9.20 -3.34 -0.10
CA PHE A 29 -8.37 -3.13 -1.30
C PHE A 29 -6.88 -3.31 -0.98
N GLY A 30 -6.08 -3.51 -2.02
CA GLY A 30 -4.63 -3.71 -1.91
C GLY A 30 -4.22 -5.18 -1.68
N ALA A 31 -5.15 -6.12 -1.79
CA ALA A 31 -4.93 -7.54 -1.57
C ALA A 31 -5.04 -8.36 -2.86
N TYR A 32 -4.06 -9.24 -3.10
CA TYR A 32 -4.14 -10.28 -4.12
C TYR A 32 -4.94 -11.48 -3.61
N SER A 33 -4.70 -11.87 -2.36
CA SER A 33 -5.39 -12.99 -1.71
C SER A 33 -5.58 -12.76 -0.23
N PHE A 34 -6.41 -13.59 0.40
CA PHE A 34 -6.69 -13.53 1.82
C PHE A 34 -6.45 -14.88 2.49
N GLU A 35 -5.90 -14.85 3.70
CA GLU A 35 -5.77 -16.00 4.59
C GLU A 35 -6.60 -15.76 5.85
N GLU A 36 -7.31 -16.80 6.31
CA GLU A 36 -8.04 -16.78 7.58
C GLU A 36 -7.27 -17.55 8.64
N THR A 37 -7.05 -16.93 9.78
CA THR A 37 -6.43 -17.58 10.93
C THR A 37 -7.46 -18.38 11.74
N ALA A 38 -6.99 -19.31 12.57
CA ALA A 38 -7.87 -20.13 13.41
C ALA A 38 -8.69 -19.30 14.42
N ASP A 39 -8.22 -18.11 14.80
CA ASP A 39 -8.91 -17.15 15.68
C ASP A 39 -9.76 -16.13 14.91
N GLY A 40 -9.99 -16.37 13.60
CA GLY A 40 -10.95 -15.64 12.77
C GLY A 40 -10.43 -14.32 12.19
N TYR A 41 -9.14 -14.01 12.32
CA TYR A 41 -8.56 -12.85 11.65
C TYR A 41 -8.34 -13.12 10.15
N ILE A 42 -8.44 -12.08 9.35
CA ILE A 42 -8.05 -12.05 7.94
C ILE A 42 -6.70 -11.37 7.82
N LYS A 43 -5.76 -12.03 7.15
CA LYS A 43 -4.53 -11.47 6.62
C LYS A 43 -4.68 -11.26 5.13
N ALA A 44 -4.41 -10.05 4.65
CA ALA A 44 -4.42 -9.71 3.24
C ALA A 44 -3.00 -9.80 2.68
N ASN A 45 -2.80 -10.58 1.60
CA ASN A 45 -1.51 -10.79 0.97
C ASN A 45 -1.46 -10.06 -0.38
N GLN A 46 -0.34 -9.37 -0.66
CA GLN A 46 -0.04 -8.75 -1.96
C GLN A 46 0.88 -9.60 -2.83
N HIS A 47 1.48 -10.64 -2.26
CA HIS A 47 2.36 -11.59 -2.94
C HIS A 47 1.70 -12.97 -3.05
N THR A 48 2.16 -13.79 -4.02
CA THR A 48 1.78 -15.19 -4.09
C THR A 48 2.52 -16.01 -3.02
N LYS A 49 2.06 -17.23 -2.74
CA LYS A 49 2.75 -18.13 -1.80
C LYS A 49 4.18 -18.45 -2.27
N GLU A 50 4.35 -18.62 -3.59
CA GLU A 50 5.65 -18.91 -4.19
C GLU A 50 6.60 -17.71 -4.05
N GLN A 51 6.10 -16.46 -4.20
CA GLN A 51 6.89 -15.26 -3.93
C GLN A 51 7.30 -15.19 -2.45
N MET A 52 6.37 -15.48 -1.53
CA MET A 52 6.66 -15.50 -0.10
C MET A 52 7.72 -16.55 0.26
N GLU A 53 7.64 -17.76 -0.30
CA GLU A 53 8.67 -18.81 -0.09
C GLU A 53 10.01 -18.39 -0.70
N TYR A 54 10.00 -17.70 -1.84
CA TYR A 54 11.23 -17.15 -2.41
C TYR A 54 11.88 -16.13 -1.46
N PHE A 55 11.15 -15.14 -0.95
CA PHE A 55 11.67 -14.14 -0.03
C PHE A 55 12.22 -14.77 1.25
N LYS A 56 11.50 -15.74 1.81
CA LYS A 56 11.92 -16.49 3.00
C LYS A 56 13.26 -17.22 2.80
N GLY A 57 13.51 -17.75 1.62
CA GLY A 57 14.76 -18.41 1.26
C GLY A 57 15.87 -17.43 0.86
N ALA A 58 15.52 -16.21 0.43
CA ALA A 58 16.48 -15.24 -0.08
C ALA A 58 17.08 -14.35 1.03
N MET A 59 16.24 -13.75 1.88
CA MET A 59 16.68 -12.83 2.94
C MET A 59 15.54 -12.58 3.94
N ASP A 60 15.79 -12.82 5.24
CA ASP A 60 14.84 -12.58 6.32
C ASP A 60 14.32 -11.15 6.31
N PHE A 61 15.18 -10.17 6.05
CA PHE A 61 14.81 -8.75 5.97
C PHE A 61 13.74 -8.45 4.90
N TRP A 62 13.79 -9.11 3.74
CA TRP A 62 12.76 -8.97 2.71
C TRP A 62 11.50 -9.74 3.07
N TYR A 63 11.65 -10.94 3.63
CA TYR A 63 10.52 -11.78 4.04
C TYR A 63 9.64 -11.10 5.08
N GLU A 64 10.23 -10.47 6.09
CA GLU A 64 9.48 -9.71 7.10
C GLU A 64 8.67 -8.57 6.49
N ARG A 65 9.21 -7.89 5.48
CA ARG A 65 8.61 -6.70 4.87
C ARG A 65 7.63 -6.98 3.74
N CYS A 66 7.77 -8.11 3.05
CA CYS A 66 6.88 -8.43 1.94
C CYS A 66 5.43 -8.67 2.37
N ASP A 67 5.18 -8.89 3.66
CA ASP A 67 3.84 -9.09 4.23
C ASP A 67 3.22 -7.79 4.80
N ALA A 68 3.97 -6.69 4.81
CA ALA A 68 3.49 -5.41 5.32
C ALA A 68 2.18 -4.97 4.64
N SER A 69 1.37 -4.22 5.38
CA SER A 69 0.04 -3.76 4.91
C SER A 69 0.12 -2.54 4.00
N THR A 70 1.20 -2.45 3.20
CA THR A 70 1.43 -1.33 2.28
C THR A 70 0.27 -1.14 1.31
N ALA A 71 -0.22 0.09 1.21
CA ALA A 71 -1.36 0.50 0.37
C ALA A 71 -2.64 -0.34 0.56
N LYS A 72 -2.79 -1.02 1.68
CA LYS A 72 -4.01 -1.74 2.04
C LYS A 72 -4.99 -0.82 2.73
N THR A 73 -6.24 -0.84 2.25
CA THR A 73 -7.29 0.08 2.71
C THR A 73 -8.64 -0.64 2.83
N PHE A 74 -9.51 -0.13 3.71
CA PHE A 74 -10.94 -0.39 3.62
C PHE A 74 -11.61 0.83 3.00
N GLU A 75 -12.37 0.64 1.91
CA GLU A 75 -12.97 1.75 1.18
C GLU A 75 -14.44 1.48 0.87
N PHE A 76 -15.31 2.33 1.36
CA PHE A 76 -16.76 2.18 1.22
C PHE A 76 -17.50 3.51 1.35
N GLN A 77 -18.76 3.51 0.90
CA GLN A 77 -19.70 4.59 1.11
C GLN A 77 -20.78 4.12 2.10
N THR A 78 -21.15 4.95 3.07
CA THR A 78 -22.14 4.61 4.10
C THR A 78 -22.83 5.84 4.68
N GLU A 79 -23.93 5.62 5.41
CA GLU A 79 -24.59 6.60 6.30
C GLU A 79 -24.34 6.28 7.79
N ALA A 80 -23.56 5.22 8.10
CA ALA A 80 -23.22 4.87 9.47
C ALA A 80 -22.58 6.04 10.22
N THR A 81 -22.83 6.11 11.53
CA THR A 81 -22.21 7.09 12.44
C THR A 81 -21.05 6.51 13.24
N GLU A 82 -20.74 5.22 13.03
CA GLU A 82 -19.64 4.53 13.66
C GLU A 82 -19.12 3.40 12.76
N VAL A 83 -17.81 3.17 12.80
CA VAL A 83 -17.15 1.99 12.25
C VAL A 83 -16.17 1.44 13.26
N SER A 84 -16.09 0.10 13.38
CA SER A 84 -15.15 -0.55 14.29
C SER A 84 -14.62 -1.85 13.70
N PHE A 85 -13.45 -2.28 14.17
CA PHE A 85 -12.85 -3.58 13.85
C PHE A 85 -11.79 -3.97 14.89
N ASP A 86 -11.57 -5.26 15.03
CA ASP A 86 -10.43 -5.78 15.79
C ASP A 86 -9.20 -5.83 14.88
N TYR A 87 -8.07 -5.40 15.42
CA TYR A 87 -6.77 -5.51 14.75
C TYR A 87 -5.80 -6.36 15.58
N LYS A 88 -4.86 -6.99 14.89
CA LYS A 88 -3.72 -7.68 15.48
C LYS A 88 -2.49 -7.38 14.63
N ILE A 89 -1.46 -6.81 15.23
CA ILE A 89 -0.18 -6.60 14.58
C ILE A 89 0.69 -7.82 14.83
N ILE A 90 1.34 -8.33 13.81
CA ILE A 90 2.25 -9.48 13.91
C ILE A 90 3.69 -9.14 13.52
N TRP A 91 3.89 -7.98 12.91
CA TRP A 91 5.19 -7.41 12.59
C TRP A 91 5.08 -5.90 12.35
N THR A 92 6.15 -5.16 12.63
CA THR A 92 6.27 -3.75 12.25
C THR A 92 7.74 -3.36 12.07
N GLY A 93 8.03 -2.61 11.01
CA GLY A 93 9.34 -2.02 10.71
C GLY A 93 9.47 -0.58 11.22
N SER A 94 8.34 0.13 11.38
CA SER A 94 8.31 1.51 11.87
C SER A 94 7.03 1.84 12.64
N LEU A 95 7.02 2.99 13.32
CA LEU A 95 5.87 3.48 14.10
C LEU A 95 4.89 4.28 13.22
N ASP A 96 4.40 3.65 12.17
CA ASP A 96 3.39 4.15 11.24
C ASP A 96 2.00 4.31 11.92
N SER A 97 0.94 4.51 11.17
CA SER A 97 -0.39 4.83 11.70
C SER A 97 -1.53 4.10 11.00
N PHE A 98 -2.60 3.83 11.76
CA PHE A 98 -3.94 3.70 11.18
C PHE A 98 -4.52 5.09 10.94
N GLU A 99 -5.14 5.30 9.80
CA GLU A 99 -5.77 6.58 9.49
C GLU A 99 -7.14 6.41 8.87
N MET A 100 -8.02 7.36 9.13
CA MET A 100 -9.34 7.41 8.50
C MET A 100 -9.53 8.72 7.76
N ALA A 101 -9.96 8.63 6.51
CA ALA A 101 -10.42 9.74 5.71
C ALA A 101 -11.94 9.66 5.52
N VAL A 102 -12.62 10.79 5.65
CA VAL A 102 -14.02 10.96 5.33
C VAL A 102 -14.13 12.04 4.25
N ASP A 103 -14.72 11.69 3.11
CA ASP A 103 -14.84 12.58 1.92
C ASP A 103 -13.51 13.27 1.55
N GLY A 104 -12.41 12.52 1.64
CA GLY A 104 -11.06 12.95 1.29
C GLY A 104 -10.31 13.71 2.40
N LEU A 105 -10.93 14.01 3.54
CA LEU A 105 -10.27 14.65 4.68
C LEU A 105 -9.84 13.62 5.70
N ILE A 106 -8.58 13.65 6.13
CA ILE A 106 -8.10 12.82 7.24
C ILE A 106 -8.73 13.32 8.53
N THR A 107 -9.61 12.52 9.11
CA THR A 107 -10.37 12.87 10.32
C THR A 107 -9.82 12.21 11.58
N LYS A 108 -9.07 11.10 11.42
CA LYS A 108 -8.49 10.36 12.55
C LYS A 108 -7.14 9.79 12.18
N ILE A 109 -6.20 9.86 13.12
CA ILE A 109 -4.87 9.26 13.04
C ILE A 109 -4.61 8.57 14.37
N ILE A 110 -4.19 7.31 14.33
CA ILE A 110 -3.76 6.53 15.49
C ILE A 110 -2.37 5.99 15.17
N TYR A 111 -1.35 6.54 15.79
CA TYR A 111 0.02 6.07 15.60
C TYR A 111 0.25 4.77 16.34
N LEU A 112 1.03 3.87 15.78
CA LEU A 112 1.41 2.61 16.43
C LEU A 112 2.11 2.84 17.76
N LYS A 113 2.89 3.91 17.89
CA LYS A 113 3.52 4.32 19.16
C LYS A 113 2.51 4.54 20.29
N ASP A 114 1.28 4.93 19.97
CA ASP A 114 0.23 5.19 20.96
C ASP A 114 -0.49 3.89 21.39
N LEU A 115 -0.31 2.82 20.64
CA LEU A 115 -0.89 1.49 20.91
C LEU A 115 0.06 0.56 21.66
N VAL A 116 1.36 0.86 21.69
CA VAL A 116 2.37 0.05 22.37
C VAL A 116 2.68 0.61 23.76
N LYS A 117 3.09 -0.28 24.67
CA LYS A 117 3.60 0.12 25.99
C LYS A 117 5.13 0.22 25.92
N GLY A 118 5.65 1.46 25.89
CA GLY A 118 7.09 1.73 25.86
C GLY A 118 7.55 2.38 24.55
N ASP A 119 8.85 2.68 24.46
CA ASP A 119 9.43 3.47 23.36
C ASP A 119 9.77 2.65 22.10
N THR A 120 9.54 1.34 22.13
CA THR A 120 9.85 0.45 20.99
C THR A 120 8.74 -0.54 20.76
N VAL A 121 8.40 -0.77 19.48
CA VAL A 121 7.50 -1.85 19.09
C VAL A 121 8.27 -3.16 19.16
N LYS A 122 8.09 -3.90 20.25
CA LYS A 122 8.62 -5.24 20.48
C LYS A 122 7.48 -6.19 20.81
N GLU A 123 7.72 -7.46 20.62
CA GLU A 123 6.76 -8.48 21.07
C GLU A 123 6.49 -8.38 22.58
N PRO A 124 5.24 -8.62 23.01
CA PRO A 124 4.07 -8.90 22.17
C PRO A 124 3.57 -7.65 21.45
N PHE A 125 3.33 -7.79 20.13
CA PHE A 125 2.76 -6.72 19.33
C PHE A 125 1.33 -6.40 19.79
N PRO A 126 0.85 -5.14 19.58
CA PRO A 126 -0.47 -4.75 20.03
C PRO A 126 -1.58 -5.44 19.24
N GLU A 127 -2.63 -5.83 19.97
CA GLU A 127 -3.93 -6.23 19.43
C GLU A 127 -5.03 -5.53 20.22
N GLY A 128 -6.18 -5.32 19.61
CA GLY A 128 -7.31 -4.63 20.25
C GLY A 128 -8.39 -4.28 19.25
N THR A 129 -9.29 -3.40 19.67
CA THR A 129 -10.39 -2.89 18.85
C THR A 129 -10.18 -1.41 18.58
N LEU A 130 -10.31 -1.00 17.30
CA LEU A 130 -10.43 0.38 16.90
C LEU A 130 -11.89 0.70 16.62
N SER A 131 -12.36 1.82 17.14
CA SER A 131 -13.69 2.36 16.88
C SER A 131 -13.58 3.85 16.58
N TRP A 132 -14.27 4.29 15.53
CA TRP A 132 -14.28 5.68 15.07
C TRP A 132 -15.69 6.17 14.84
N GLU A 133 -15.98 7.33 15.40
CA GLU A 133 -17.21 8.07 15.09
C GLU A 133 -17.11 8.66 13.67
N LEU A 134 -18.23 8.64 12.96
CA LEU A 134 -18.40 9.20 11.62
C LEU A 134 -19.45 10.31 11.68
N PRO A 135 -19.33 11.36 10.86
CA PRO A 135 -20.38 12.37 10.77
C PRO A 135 -21.70 11.78 10.26
N GLU A 136 -22.82 12.45 10.51
CA GLU A 136 -24.11 12.08 9.95
C GLU A 136 -24.13 12.25 8.40
N GLY A 137 -25.11 11.58 7.75
CA GLY A 137 -25.34 11.63 6.32
C GLY A 137 -24.45 10.68 5.52
N LYS A 138 -24.66 10.66 4.22
CA LYS A 138 -23.96 9.80 3.27
C LYS A 138 -22.52 10.31 3.03
N LYS A 139 -21.53 9.43 3.15
CA LYS A 139 -20.11 9.78 3.03
C LYS A 139 -19.28 8.65 2.47
N ASN A 140 -18.13 8.99 1.89
CA ASN A 140 -17.11 8.04 1.50
C ASN A 140 -16.08 7.91 2.64
N VAL A 141 -15.75 6.68 3.01
CA VAL A 141 -14.79 6.37 4.06
C VAL A 141 -13.63 5.58 3.47
N ILE A 142 -12.41 5.99 3.81
CA ILE A 142 -11.18 5.24 3.55
C ILE A 142 -10.46 5.05 4.88
N ILE A 143 -10.17 3.79 5.22
CA ILE A 143 -9.34 3.45 6.38
C ILE A 143 -8.04 2.89 5.84
N TYR A 144 -6.93 3.57 6.13
CA TYR A 144 -5.58 3.17 5.75
C TYR A 144 -4.98 2.31 6.87
N LEU A 145 -4.44 1.16 6.51
CA LEU A 145 -3.65 0.33 7.42
C LEU A 145 -2.19 0.80 7.43
N PRO A 146 -1.45 0.61 8.54
CA PRO A 146 -0.03 0.94 8.62
C PRO A 146 0.77 0.30 7.48
N ALA A 147 1.47 1.12 6.69
CA ALA A 147 2.17 0.67 5.48
C ALA A 147 3.41 -0.19 5.79
N ASP A 148 4.04 0.02 6.95
CA ASP A 148 5.24 -0.70 7.37
C ASP A 148 4.96 -1.59 8.60
N ALA A 149 3.77 -2.21 8.63
CA ALA A 149 3.39 -3.23 9.61
C ALA A 149 2.50 -4.30 8.96
N THR A 150 2.56 -5.53 9.46
CA THR A 150 1.63 -6.59 9.06
C THR A 150 0.45 -6.61 10.01
N VAL A 151 -0.72 -6.27 9.49
CA VAL A 151 -1.97 -6.14 10.25
C VAL A 151 -2.98 -7.20 9.82
N LEU A 152 -3.50 -7.91 10.79
CA LEU A 152 -4.64 -8.81 10.65
C LEU A 152 -5.90 -8.12 11.18
N VAL A 153 -7.05 -8.37 10.57
CA VAL A 153 -8.32 -7.73 10.92
C VAL A 153 -9.43 -8.75 11.04
N ARG A 154 -10.32 -8.56 12.02
CA ARG A 154 -11.57 -9.31 12.16
C ARG A 154 -12.67 -8.43 12.74
N ASN A 155 -13.87 -8.98 12.84
CA ASN A 155 -15.01 -8.32 13.50
C ASN A 155 -15.28 -6.91 12.96
N PHE A 156 -15.08 -6.71 11.64
CA PHE A 156 -15.37 -5.42 11.03
C PHE A 156 -16.87 -5.12 11.09
N ASN A 157 -17.22 -3.94 11.55
CA ASN A 157 -18.63 -3.55 11.74
C ASN A 157 -18.88 -2.14 11.19
N ILE A 158 -19.89 -2.03 10.34
CA ILE A 158 -20.45 -0.78 9.85
C ILE A 158 -21.92 -0.79 10.26
N LYS A 159 -22.31 0.09 11.19
CA LYS A 159 -23.66 0.09 11.79
C LYS A 159 -24.75 0.66 10.86
N ALA A 160 -24.62 0.49 9.56
CA ALA A 160 -25.60 0.82 8.54
C ALA A 160 -25.29 0.11 7.21
N ALA A 161 -26.15 0.29 6.22
CA ALA A 161 -25.88 -0.15 4.86
C ALA A 161 -24.61 0.52 4.30
N TYR A 162 -23.85 -0.21 3.50
CA TYR A 162 -22.64 0.28 2.87
C TYR A 162 -22.55 -0.19 1.41
N THR A 163 -21.75 0.52 0.63
CA THR A 163 -21.42 0.15 -0.75
C THR A 163 -19.91 0.19 -0.90
N PRO A 164 -19.25 -0.88 -1.39
CA PRO A 164 -17.82 -0.87 -1.69
C PRO A 164 -17.45 0.24 -2.65
N ALA A 165 -16.27 0.83 -2.48
CA ALA A 165 -15.74 1.81 -3.42
C ALA A 165 -15.58 1.20 -4.82
N LYS A 166 -15.77 2.04 -5.85
CA LYS A 166 -15.50 1.64 -7.24
C LYS A 166 -14.11 2.12 -7.62
N LYS A 167 -13.28 1.21 -8.08
CA LYS A 167 -11.92 1.48 -8.54
C LYS A 167 -11.85 1.51 -10.07
N GLY A 168 -10.81 2.18 -10.57
CA GLY A 168 -10.44 2.21 -11.98
C GLY A 168 -9.54 1.04 -12.36
N ASP A 169 -8.48 1.33 -13.14
CA ASP A 169 -7.54 0.33 -13.65
C ASP A 169 -6.84 -0.45 -12.53
N LYS A 170 -6.60 -1.74 -12.76
CA LYS A 170 -5.77 -2.58 -11.91
C LYS A 170 -4.30 -2.27 -12.13
N VAL A 171 -3.60 -1.84 -11.10
CA VAL A 171 -2.20 -1.42 -11.20
C VAL A 171 -1.33 -2.19 -10.23
N LEU A 172 -0.33 -2.89 -10.78
CA LEU A 172 0.71 -3.56 -10.01
C LEU A 172 1.88 -2.59 -9.80
N TRP A 173 2.19 -2.28 -8.54
CA TRP A 173 3.36 -1.51 -8.15
C TRP A 173 4.48 -2.44 -7.70
N LEU A 174 5.66 -2.29 -8.29
CA LEU A 174 6.88 -3.03 -7.98
C LEU A 174 7.94 -2.02 -7.54
N GLY A 175 8.49 -2.18 -6.34
CA GLY A 175 9.40 -1.17 -5.83
C GLY A 175 10.14 -1.56 -4.55
N ASP A 176 10.85 -0.59 -3.99
CA ASP A 176 11.65 -0.71 -2.77
C ASP A 176 10.96 -0.10 -1.53
N SER A 177 11.74 0.30 -0.53
CA SER A 177 11.24 0.92 0.71
C SER A 177 10.38 2.17 0.49
N ILE A 178 10.71 2.97 -0.53
CA ILE A 178 9.96 4.20 -0.83
C ILE A 178 8.57 3.83 -1.35
N THR A 179 8.47 2.79 -2.17
CA THR A 179 7.20 2.26 -2.69
C THR A 179 6.42 1.51 -1.61
N GLN A 180 7.09 0.77 -0.72
CA GLN A 180 6.47 0.18 0.46
C GLN A 180 5.81 1.27 1.32
N GLY A 181 6.44 2.45 1.45
CA GLY A 181 5.89 3.59 2.16
C GLY A 181 6.68 4.00 3.40
N PHE A 182 7.94 3.55 3.52
CA PHE A 182 8.84 4.03 4.57
C PHE A 182 9.21 5.51 4.32
N GLY A 183 9.21 6.31 5.38
CA GLY A 183 9.59 7.73 5.35
C GLY A 183 8.55 8.65 5.98
N PRO A 184 7.29 8.73 5.49
CA PRO A 184 6.30 9.67 6.04
C PRO A 184 5.78 9.29 7.43
N LEU A 185 5.93 8.03 7.87
CA LEU A 185 5.35 7.49 9.12
C LEU A 185 3.83 7.74 9.24
N ARG A 186 3.18 7.80 8.09
CA ARG A 186 1.77 8.08 7.90
C ARG A 186 1.27 7.28 6.70
N SER A 187 0.38 6.31 6.91
CA SER A 187 -0.10 5.40 5.86
C SER A 187 -0.82 6.12 4.71
N SER A 188 -1.60 7.16 5.03
CA SER A 188 -2.25 7.99 4.03
C SER A 188 -1.30 8.89 3.24
N GLN A 189 -0.09 9.11 3.75
CA GLN A 189 0.91 10.03 3.19
C GLN A 189 2.04 9.32 2.44
N THR A 190 2.00 7.99 2.27
CA THR A 190 2.91 7.33 1.32
C THR A 190 2.64 7.88 -0.08
N TYR A 191 3.67 8.01 -0.93
CA TYR A 191 3.46 8.58 -2.26
C TYR A 191 2.47 7.77 -3.10
N VAL A 192 2.42 6.44 -2.90
CA VAL A 192 1.44 5.56 -3.56
C VAL A 192 0.02 5.90 -3.11
N SER A 193 -0.21 6.08 -1.80
CA SER A 193 -1.52 6.46 -1.25
C SER A 193 -1.96 7.85 -1.71
N VAL A 194 -1.04 8.82 -1.71
CA VAL A 194 -1.33 10.19 -2.20
C VAL A 194 -1.66 10.18 -3.69
N ALA A 195 -0.85 9.50 -4.52
CA ALA A 195 -1.11 9.37 -5.95
C ALA A 195 -2.45 8.66 -6.21
N ASN A 196 -2.75 7.61 -5.44
CA ASN A 196 -3.99 6.83 -5.64
C ASN A 196 -5.27 7.60 -5.26
N ARG A 197 -5.20 8.55 -4.32
CA ARG A 197 -6.35 9.47 -4.10
C ARG A 197 -6.70 10.30 -5.34
N LEU A 198 -5.73 10.54 -6.23
CA LEU A 198 -5.90 11.33 -7.45
C LEU A 198 -6.18 10.48 -8.70
N LEU A 199 -5.78 9.19 -8.68
CA LEU A 199 -5.86 8.28 -9.83
C LEU A 199 -6.99 7.25 -9.67
N ASN A 200 -7.37 6.92 -8.44
CA ASN A 200 -8.40 5.94 -8.10
C ASN A 200 -8.17 4.54 -8.71
N TYR A 201 -6.94 4.09 -8.78
CA TYR A 201 -6.59 2.75 -9.26
C TYR A 201 -6.96 1.65 -8.25
N ASP A 202 -7.24 0.45 -8.74
CA ASP A 202 -7.25 -0.79 -7.96
C ASP A 202 -5.80 -1.31 -7.88
N ILE A 203 -5.13 -1.01 -6.77
CA ILE A 203 -3.69 -1.22 -6.66
C ILE A 203 -3.34 -2.48 -5.88
N ILE A 204 -2.29 -3.17 -6.35
CA ILE A 204 -1.51 -4.11 -5.54
C ILE A 204 -0.11 -3.55 -5.45
N ASN A 205 0.36 -3.31 -4.22
CA ASN A 205 1.69 -2.76 -3.96
C ASN A 205 2.63 -3.86 -3.45
N GLN A 206 3.61 -4.23 -4.26
CA GLN A 206 4.70 -5.16 -3.94
C GLN A 206 6.01 -4.43 -3.64
N GLY A 207 5.95 -3.24 -3.07
CA GLY A 207 7.13 -2.55 -2.53
C GLY A 207 7.69 -3.25 -1.31
N ILE A 208 8.99 -3.45 -1.25
CA ILE A 208 9.70 -4.13 -0.15
C ILE A 208 10.93 -3.31 0.25
N GLY A 209 11.11 -3.07 1.54
CA GLY A 209 12.28 -2.36 2.07
C GLY A 209 13.61 -2.98 1.63
N GLY A 210 14.54 -2.15 1.13
CA GLY A 210 15.85 -2.60 0.68
C GLY A 210 15.85 -3.41 -0.62
N TYR A 211 14.72 -3.47 -1.34
CA TYR A 211 14.59 -4.34 -2.52
C TYR A 211 15.34 -3.82 -3.74
N VAL A 212 15.57 -4.73 -4.68
CA VAL A 212 16.44 -4.54 -5.86
C VAL A 212 15.77 -5.09 -7.13
N TYR A 213 16.37 -4.85 -8.30
CA TYR A 213 16.00 -5.55 -9.52
C TYR A 213 16.37 -7.03 -9.41
N ASP A 214 15.39 -7.85 -9.07
CA ASP A 214 15.56 -9.30 -8.90
C ASP A 214 14.48 -10.05 -9.68
N LYS A 215 14.87 -10.61 -10.83
CA LYS A 215 13.96 -11.35 -11.71
C LYS A 215 13.31 -12.58 -11.05
N LYS A 216 13.92 -13.16 -10.01
CA LYS A 216 13.42 -14.37 -9.36
C LYS A 216 12.15 -14.12 -8.55
N SER A 217 11.92 -12.89 -8.10
CA SER A 217 10.69 -12.51 -7.43
C SER A 217 9.52 -12.26 -8.37
N LEU A 218 9.80 -12.10 -9.66
CA LEU A 218 8.78 -11.89 -10.68
C LEU A 218 8.10 -13.23 -11.00
N LEU A 219 6.95 -13.45 -10.37
CA LEU A 219 6.10 -14.62 -10.63
C LEU A 219 4.72 -14.15 -11.10
N LYS A 220 4.11 -14.93 -11.96
CA LYS A 220 2.76 -14.63 -12.42
C LYS A 220 1.76 -14.84 -11.29
N MET A 221 0.93 -13.86 -11.06
CA MET A 221 -0.14 -13.92 -10.08
C MET A 221 -1.38 -14.55 -10.73
N GLU A 222 -1.70 -15.78 -10.38
CA GLU A 222 -2.84 -16.52 -10.94
C GLU A 222 -4.15 -15.76 -10.70
N GLY A 223 -4.96 -15.59 -11.74
CA GLY A 223 -6.24 -14.88 -11.66
C GLY A 223 -6.13 -13.35 -11.59
N TYR A 224 -4.92 -12.77 -11.50
CA TYR A 224 -4.70 -11.34 -11.52
C TYR A 224 -4.02 -10.90 -12.82
N ASN A 225 -4.69 -10.04 -13.56
CA ASN A 225 -4.17 -9.43 -14.76
C ASN A 225 -4.18 -7.91 -14.56
N PRO A 226 -3.04 -7.27 -14.35
CA PRO A 226 -2.97 -5.81 -14.23
C PRO A 226 -3.25 -5.14 -15.57
N ASP A 227 -3.94 -4.02 -15.54
CA ASP A 227 -4.09 -3.14 -16.71
C ASP A 227 -2.82 -2.33 -16.95
N LYS A 228 -2.04 -2.08 -15.88
CA LYS A 228 -0.81 -1.29 -15.87
C LYS A 228 0.18 -1.82 -14.83
N ILE A 229 1.47 -1.60 -15.06
CA ILE A 229 2.53 -1.93 -14.09
C ILE A 229 3.40 -0.71 -13.87
N ILE A 230 3.77 -0.41 -12.61
CA ILE A 230 4.70 0.66 -12.25
C ILE A 230 5.91 0.02 -11.57
N VAL A 231 7.10 0.33 -12.05
CA VAL A 231 8.38 -0.14 -11.51
C VAL A 231 9.16 1.05 -10.99
N ALA A 232 9.45 1.07 -9.68
CA ALA A 232 10.22 2.11 -8.99
C ALA A 232 11.30 1.44 -8.13
N LEU A 233 12.40 1.04 -8.78
CA LEU A 233 13.52 0.31 -8.19
C LEU A 233 14.86 0.95 -8.53
N GLY A 234 15.91 0.51 -7.84
CA GLY A 234 17.30 0.80 -8.19
C GLY A 234 18.06 1.62 -7.16
N THR A 235 17.38 2.29 -6.21
CA THR A 235 18.06 3.09 -5.20
C THR A 235 19.01 2.27 -4.31
N ASN A 236 18.78 0.96 -4.19
CA ASN A 236 19.59 0.03 -3.39
C ASN A 236 20.71 -0.66 -4.18
N GLN A 237 20.82 -0.41 -5.49
CA GLN A 237 21.77 -1.10 -6.38
C GLN A 237 22.77 -0.17 -7.08
N TYR A 238 22.60 1.15 -7.01
CA TYR A 238 23.53 2.05 -7.70
C TYR A 238 24.95 1.88 -7.12
N GLY A 239 25.95 1.96 -8.00
CA GLY A 239 27.34 1.69 -7.63
C GLY A 239 27.76 0.22 -7.68
N CYS A 240 26.84 -0.70 -7.97
CA CYS A 240 27.12 -2.10 -8.23
C CYS A 240 27.10 -2.39 -9.76
N GLU A 241 27.74 -3.46 -10.20
CA GLU A 241 27.65 -3.94 -11.58
C GLU A 241 26.35 -4.71 -11.81
N THR A 242 25.21 -4.01 -11.90
CA THR A 242 23.87 -4.60 -11.90
C THR A 242 23.07 -4.39 -13.18
N MET A 243 23.71 -3.88 -14.25
CA MET A 243 23.01 -3.61 -15.52
C MET A 243 22.36 -4.88 -16.10
N LYS A 244 23.03 -6.02 -15.94
CA LYS A 244 22.50 -7.32 -16.37
C LYS A 244 21.24 -7.70 -15.58
N ASP A 245 21.21 -7.45 -14.29
CA ASP A 245 20.04 -7.77 -13.44
C ASP A 245 18.83 -6.94 -13.88
N ILE A 246 19.05 -5.67 -14.24
CA ILE A 246 17.99 -4.79 -14.73
C ILE A 246 17.47 -5.27 -16.10
N GLU A 247 18.36 -5.66 -17.03
CA GLU A 247 17.97 -6.23 -18.33
C GLU A 247 17.13 -7.51 -18.13
N GLU A 248 17.62 -8.46 -17.36
CA GLU A 248 16.94 -9.72 -17.06
C GLU A 248 15.60 -9.51 -16.33
N TYR A 249 15.50 -8.48 -15.47
CA TYR A 249 14.27 -8.12 -14.79
C TYR A 249 13.20 -7.67 -15.81
N TYR A 250 13.52 -6.73 -16.70
CA TYR A 250 12.57 -6.27 -17.70
C TYR A 250 12.24 -7.35 -18.73
N GLU A 251 13.19 -8.18 -19.14
CA GLU A 251 12.93 -9.34 -19.99
C GLU A 251 11.92 -10.30 -19.35
N THR A 252 12.11 -10.61 -18.06
CA THR A 252 11.20 -11.47 -17.30
C THR A 252 9.83 -10.84 -17.15
N LEU A 253 9.76 -9.55 -16.80
CA LEU A 253 8.50 -8.82 -16.61
C LEU A 253 7.68 -8.80 -17.90
N ILE A 254 8.33 -8.51 -19.06
CA ILE A 254 7.70 -8.54 -20.37
C ILE A 254 7.29 -9.97 -20.75
N GLY A 255 8.10 -10.98 -20.41
CA GLY A 255 7.76 -12.39 -20.63
C GLY A 255 6.50 -12.82 -19.89
N LEU A 256 6.29 -12.33 -18.67
CA LEU A 256 5.14 -12.66 -17.83
C LEU A 256 3.84 -11.94 -18.25
N TYR A 257 3.93 -10.66 -18.59
CA TYR A 257 2.75 -9.81 -18.81
C TYR A 257 2.54 -9.42 -20.28
N GLY A 258 3.54 -9.67 -21.14
CA GLY A 258 3.49 -9.36 -22.56
C GLY A 258 3.77 -7.89 -22.87
N THR A 259 3.76 -7.58 -24.18
CA THR A 259 4.10 -6.25 -24.71
C THR A 259 2.89 -5.29 -24.80
N LYS A 260 1.70 -5.74 -24.42
CA LYS A 260 0.47 -4.92 -24.48
C LYS A 260 0.18 -4.17 -23.19
N ILE A 261 0.63 -4.69 -22.05
CA ILE A 261 0.44 -4.03 -20.75
C ILE A 261 1.41 -2.84 -20.68
N PRO A 262 0.92 -1.62 -20.52
CA PRO A 262 1.79 -0.46 -20.34
C PRO A 262 2.55 -0.56 -19.02
N ILE A 263 3.84 -0.25 -19.07
CA ILE A 263 4.73 -0.25 -17.92
C ILE A 263 5.28 1.17 -17.73
N LEU A 264 5.29 1.68 -16.52
CA LEU A 264 5.95 2.91 -16.13
C LEU A 264 7.23 2.57 -15.37
N CYS A 265 8.37 2.95 -15.92
CA CYS A 265 9.66 2.90 -15.22
C CYS A 265 9.92 4.26 -14.58
N ILE A 266 10.04 4.27 -13.26
CA ILE A 266 10.50 5.44 -12.49
C ILE A 266 11.94 5.17 -12.10
N SER A 267 12.89 5.98 -12.63
CA SER A 267 14.28 5.87 -12.20
C SER A 267 14.44 6.31 -10.72
N PRO A 268 15.51 5.91 -10.03
CA PRO A 268 15.73 6.30 -8.63
C PRO A 268 15.60 7.81 -8.40
N LEU A 269 15.12 8.17 -7.21
CA LEU A 269 15.10 9.56 -6.73
C LEU A 269 16.52 10.06 -6.46
N TRP A 270 16.67 11.38 -6.40
CA TRP A 270 17.83 11.97 -5.75
C TRP A 270 17.89 11.56 -4.28
N ARG A 271 19.11 11.44 -3.75
CA ARG A 271 19.36 11.11 -2.35
C ARG A 271 20.52 11.92 -1.82
N GLY A 272 20.38 12.50 -0.64
CA GLY A 272 21.37 13.37 0.00
C GLY A 272 22.20 12.67 1.08
N ASP A 273 21.93 11.39 1.38
CA ASP A 273 22.68 10.59 2.36
C ASP A 273 24.09 10.18 1.84
N ASN A 274 24.30 10.27 0.52
CA ASN A 274 25.60 10.03 -0.13
C ASN A 274 25.83 11.03 -1.27
N VAL A 275 26.21 12.24 -0.94
CA VAL A 275 26.40 13.34 -1.90
C VAL A 275 27.52 13.01 -2.91
N ASP A 276 28.61 12.40 -2.46
CA ASP A 276 29.73 12.01 -3.31
C ASP A 276 29.33 10.91 -4.32
N GLY A 277 28.31 10.13 -4.02
CA GLY A 277 27.75 9.11 -4.89
C GLY A 277 26.80 9.64 -5.99
N ILE A 278 26.42 10.91 -5.98
CA ILE A 278 25.45 11.49 -6.94
C ILE A 278 25.88 11.31 -8.40
N PRO A 279 27.13 11.50 -8.81
CA PRO A 279 27.53 11.26 -10.20
C PRO A 279 27.35 9.80 -10.62
N THR A 280 27.57 8.84 -9.72
CA THR A 280 27.34 7.41 -9.97
C THR A 280 25.85 7.10 -10.06
N LEU A 281 25.03 7.63 -9.14
CA LEU A 281 23.58 7.50 -9.16
C LEU A 281 22.98 8.08 -10.45
N THR A 282 23.47 9.25 -10.89
CA THR A 282 23.01 9.88 -12.14
C THR A 282 23.26 8.97 -13.34
N ARG A 283 24.48 8.41 -13.48
CA ARG A 283 24.79 7.45 -14.55
C ARG A 283 23.93 6.20 -14.47
N PHE A 284 23.77 5.67 -13.27
CA PHE A 284 22.91 4.52 -13.05
C PHE A 284 21.45 4.80 -13.49
N CYS A 285 20.89 5.96 -13.16
CA CYS A 285 19.55 6.36 -13.62
C CYS A 285 19.46 6.42 -15.16
N GLU A 286 20.49 6.95 -15.85
CA GLU A 286 20.52 6.97 -17.31
C GLU A 286 20.56 5.54 -17.89
N ASP A 287 21.33 4.64 -17.29
CA ASP A 287 21.42 3.25 -17.74
C ASP A 287 20.07 2.52 -17.52
N VAL A 288 19.41 2.70 -16.36
CA VAL A 288 18.06 2.18 -16.10
C VAL A 288 17.08 2.67 -17.16
N LYS A 289 17.05 3.98 -17.43
CA LYS A 289 16.17 4.58 -18.44
C LYS A 289 16.45 4.00 -19.84
N LYS A 290 17.72 3.85 -20.20
CA LYS A 290 18.15 3.28 -21.48
C LYS A 290 17.72 1.81 -21.63
N ILE A 291 17.89 1.01 -20.59
CA ILE A 291 17.50 -0.41 -20.60
C ILE A 291 15.98 -0.52 -20.74
N ALA A 292 15.23 0.17 -19.90
CA ALA A 292 13.77 0.14 -19.90
C ALA A 292 13.17 0.64 -21.23
N SER A 293 13.77 1.64 -21.86
CA SER A 293 13.31 2.21 -23.14
C SER A 293 13.50 1.28 -24.36
N LYS A 294 14.17 0.14 -24.20
CA LYS A 294 14.25 -0.89 -25.27
C LYS A 294 12.87 -1.49 -25.58
N TYR A 295 11.92 -1.38 -24.66
CA TYR A 295 10.58 -1.97 -24.79
C TYR A 295 9.54 -0.89 -25.11
N ALA A 296 8.83 -1.06 -26.22
CA ALA A 296 7.91 -0.05 -26.75
C ALA A 296 6.71 0.27 -25.82
N ASN A 297 6.34 -0.66 -24.94
CA ASN A 297 5.27 -0.48 -23.95
C ASN A 297 5.76 0.09 -22.62
N VAL A 298 7.04 0.44 -22.48
CA VAL A 298 7.61 1.05 -21.27
C VAL A 298 7.71 2.56 -21.46
N LYS A 299 7.09 3.32 -20.59
CA LYS A 299 7.20 4.77 -20.46
C LYS A 299 8.16 5.11 -19.31
N ILE A 300 8.91 6.19 -19.46
CA ILE A 300 9.97 6.56 -18.53
C ILE A 300 9.59 7.84 -17.78
N VAL A 301 9.76 7.81 -16.47
CA VAL A 301 9.73 8.97 -15.58
C VAL A 301 11.09 9.14 -14.91
N ASP A 302 11.62 10.33 -14.96
CA ASP A 302 12.90 10.70 -14.34
C ASP A 302 12.67 11.00 -12.85
N GLY A 303 13.12 10.09 -11.98
CA GLY A 303 12.95 10.23 -10.52
C GLY A 303 13.59 11.49 -9.95
N PHE A 304 14.70 11.99 -10.52
CA PHE A 304 15.34 13.23 -10.07
C PHE A 304 14.45 14.46 -10.20
N LYS A 305 13.40 14.40 -11.01
CA LYS A 305 12.44 15.51 -11.20
C LYS A 305 11.23 15.44 -10.27
N LEU A 306 11.10 14.37 -9.50
CA LEU A 306 9.87 14.12 -8.73
C LEU A 306 9.88 14.74 -7.33
N VAL A 307 11.08 14.94 -6.73
CA VAL A 307 11.24 15.56 -5.41
C VAL A 307 12.36 16.59 -5.48
N PRO A 308 12.24 17.79 -4.86
CA PRO A 308 13.33 18.74 -4.76
C PRO A 308 14.56 18.13 -4.06
N HIS A 309 15.76 18.48 -4.52
CA HIS A 309 17.03 17.98 -3.97
C HIS A 309 17.44 18.75 -2.69
N LEU A 310 16.59 18.68 -1.68
CA LEU A 310 16.74 19.40 -0.42
C LEU A 310 16.41 18.47 0.74
N SER A 311 17.25 18.45 1.78
CA SER A 311 17.11 17.57 2.95
C SER A 311 15.76 17.69 3.66
N GLU A 312 15.11 18.85 3.59
CA GLU A 312 13.81 19.10 4.21
C GLU A 312 12.66 18.26 3.65
N TYR A 313 12.84 17.67 2.45
CA TYR A 313 11.86 16.74 1.83
C TYR A 313 12.08 15.27 2.21
N PHE A 314 13.11 14.97 3.01
CA PHE A 314 13.50 13.60 3.34
C PHE A 314 13.57 13.41 4.86
N LEU A 315 13.29 12.17 5.30
CA LEU A 315 13.39 11.79 6.71
C LEU A 315 14.86 11.62 7.14
N ASP A 316 15.65 10.96 6.29
CA ASP A 316 17.03 10.54 6.51
C ASP A 316 17.94 10.84 5.31
N ASN A 317 17.59 11.83 4.51
CA ASN A 317 18.18 12.20 3.23
C ASN A 317 18.11 11.12 2.12
N LEU A 318 17.35 10.02 2.33
CA LEU A 318 17.07 8.97 1.36
C LEU A 318 15.56 8.81 1.14
N HIS A 319 14.82 8.63 2.23
CA HIS A 319 13.39 8.36 2.17
C HIS A 319 12.58 9.66 2.26
N PRO A 320 11.73 9.97 1.28
CA PRO A 320 10.90 11.16 1.33
C PRO A 320 10.00 11.17 2.59
N ASN A 321 10.00 12.26 3.33
CA ASN A 321 9.09 12.48 4.45
C ASN A 321 7.68 12.87 3.95
N GLN A 322 6.76 13.29 4.83
CA GLN A 322 5.39 13.66 4.45
C GLN A 322 5.34 14.77 3.38
N LEU A 323 6.21 15.77 3.47
CA LEU A 323 6.29 16.83 2.47
C LEU A 323 6.83 16.28 1.14
N GLY A 324 7.91 15.51 1.21
CA GLY A 324 8.54 14.89 0.04
C GLY A 324 7.60 13.92 -0.70
N THR A 325 6.86 13.10 0.02
CA THR A 325 5.90 12.16 -0.59
C THR A 325 4.71 12.84 -1.24
N GLU A 326 4.22 13.95 -0.67
CA GLU A 326 3.15 14.76 -1.28
C GLU A 326 3.62 15.37 -2.60
N VAL A 327 4.82 15.95 -2.62
CA VAL A 327 5.41 16.54 -3.85
C VAL A 327 5.69 15.45 -4.89
N TYR A 328 6.31 14.34 -4.46
CA TYR A 328 6.56 13.17 -5.31
C TYR A 328 5.28 12.70 -6.01
N ALA A 329 4.24 12.45 -5.23
CA ALA A 329 2.99 11.91 -5.75
C ALA A 329 2.32 12.85 -6.75
N ARG A 330 2.27 14.15 -6.48
CA ARG A 330 1.67 15.13 -7.41
C ARG A 330 2.45 15.22 -8.71
N ASN A 331 3.77 15.33 -8.65
CA ASN A 331 4.61 15.37 -9.84
C ASN A 331 4.49 14.06 -10.63
N LEU A 332 4.43 12.90 -9.94
CA LEU A 332 4.22 11.61 -10.60
C LEU A 332 2.85 11.54 -11.30
N VAL A 333 1.79 12.02 -10.68
CA VAL A 333 0.44 12.05 -11.30
C VAL A 333 0.42 12.95 -12.54
N GLU A 334 1.12 14.07 -12.52
CA GLU A 334 1.28 14.94 -13.70
C GLU A 334 2.04 14.23 -14.82
N GLU A 335 3.12 13.53 -14.50
CA GLU A 335 3.88 12.72 -15.48
C GLU A 335 3.03 11.58 -16.05
N ILE A 336 2.28 10.86 -15.22
CA ILE A 336 1.34 9.81 -15.64
C ILE A 336 0.33 10.37 -16.66
N ARG A 337 -0.27 11.53 -16.35
CA ARG A 337 -1.22 12.19 -17.24
C ARG A 337 -0.56 12.70 -18.54
N ARG A 338 0.61 13.32 -18.41
CA ARG A 338 1.39 13.82 -19.58
C ARG A 338 1.77 12.70 -20.53
N LEU A 339 2.13 11.55 -20.00
CA LEU A 339 2.50 10.38 -20.78
C LEU A 339 1.29 9.60 -21.34
N GLY A 340 0.08 9.91 -20.88
CA GLY A 340 -1.11 9.12 -21.22
C GLY A 340 -0.98 7.67 -20.74
N PHE A 341 -0.45 7.48 -19.51
CA PHE A 341 -0.26 6.16 -18.91
C PHE A 341 -1.50 5.77 -18.10
#